data_62a8b868ff586ebfd532d7ae09aeb44f
#
_entry.id   62a8b868ff586ebfd532d7ae09aeb44f
#
_cell.length_a   1.000
_cell.length_b   1.000
_cell.length_c   1.000
_cell.angle_alpha   90.00
_cell.angle_beta   90.00
_cell.angle_gamma   90.00
#
_symmetry.space_group_name_H-M   'P 1'
#
loop_
_entity.id
_entity.type
_entity.pdbx_description
1 polymer ?
#
loop_
_entity_poly.entity_id
_entity_poly.type
_entity_poly.pdbx_seq_one_letter_code
_entity_poly.pdbx_strand_id
1 'polypeptide(L)'
;MPEGQQKALFLLAKFGDFAVGSTSIPAPGPGELLVKNGAIALNPVDWKIQKYGFAIETFPAIIGLDLAGTVEAVGGGVTGFRKGDRVVASPTLRPRQGAFQQYTIAWAKYTAKVPQSVSIEQAASVPAGIITAAVGLYQAEQAGAGLTAPWEQGGQDKYNKRPILVLGGASSVGAYVIQLAKLSGFSPIIATASPRHTAYLESLGATNVLDRHLDADALKKEVASITKLPFDVIYDAISEPDTQKLGYELLADNGALVLTLPSGLGETTGGKKVKSTLGSPFPPGNEHVGEGLYASLHGYLDTGAIQPNRVEILAGGLGGIVAGLDRLREGKFSGVKLVVLPQDTD
;
A
#
# COMPACT_ATOMS: atom_id res chain seq x y z
N MET A 1 5.34 -21.43 -24.06
CA MET A 1 4.81 -21.04 -22.74
C MET A 1 5.52 -21.90 -21.71
N PRO A 2 5.85 -21.41 -20.55
CA PRO A 2 6.50 -22.26 -19.56
C PRO A 2 5.51 -23.35 -19.14
N GLU A 3 5.81 -24.58 -19.54
CA GLU A 3 5.20 -25.79 -18.97
C GLU A 3 6.04 -26.17 -17.75
N GLY A 4 5.44 -26.15 -16.56
CA GLY A 4 6.19 -26.51 -15.36
C GLY A 4 5.40 -26.41 -14.08
N GLN A 5 6.03 -26.87 -13.02
CA GLN A 5 5.54 -26.75 -11.65
C GLN A 5 6.26 -25.58 -10.96
N GLN A 6 5.60 -24.97 -10.01
CA GLN A 6 6.13 -23.93 -9.14
C GLN A 6 5.82 -24.23 -7.68
N LYS A 7 6.56 -23.60 -6.77
CA LYS A 7 6.23 -23.59 -5.35
C LYS A 7 5.29 -22.42 -5.05
N ALA A 8 4.35 -22.65 -4.13
CA ALA A 8 3.44 -21.67 -3.60
C ALA A 8 3.19 -21.92 -2.11
N LEU A 9 2.87 -20.86 -1.37
CA LEU A 9 2.41 -20.95 0.01
C LEU A 9 0.88 -20.90 0.02
N PHE A 10 0.26 -21.99 0.46
CA PHE A 10 -1.17 -22.16 0.52
C PHE A 10 -1.72 -21.88 1.91
N LEU A 11 -2.76 -21.09 2.01
CA LEU A 11 -3.69 -21.11 3.15
C LEU A 11 -4.62 -22.29 2.94
N LEU A 12 -4.49 -23.32 3.78
CA LEU A 12 -5.10 -24.64 3.56
C LEU A 12 -6.62 -24.66 3.77
N ALA A 13 -7.11 -23.86 4.70
CA ALA A 13 -8.53 -23.75 5.03
C ALA A 13 -8.85 -22.38 5.63
N LYS A 14 -10.12 -22.07 5.77
CA LYS A 14 -10.56 -20.90 6.56
C LYS A 14 -10.10 -21.05 8.01
N PHE A 15 -9.37 -20.06 8.52
CA PHE A 15 -8.68 -20.10 9.83
C PHE A 15 -7.58 -21.18 9.94
N GLY A 16 -7.20 -21.81 8.82
CA GLY A 16 -6.23 -22.90 8.78
C GLY A 16 -4.79 -22.41 8.74
N ASP A 17 -3.89 -23.38 8.68
CA ASP A 17 -2.45 -23.14 8.60
C ASP A 17 -2.01 -22.85 7.17
N PHE A 18 -0.81 -22.27 7.05
CA PHE A 18 -0.10 -22.14 5.79
C PHE A 18 0.83 -23.35 5.57
N ALA A 19 0.92 -23.80 4.31
CA ALA A 19 1.88 -24.82 3.91
C ALA A 19 2.46 -24.53 2.51
N VAL A 20 3.75 -24.73 2.35
CA VAL A 20 4.40 -24.69 1.05
C VAL A 20 4.04 -25.98 0.27
N GLY A 21 3.61 -25.81 -0.96
CA GLY A 21 3.25 -26.91 -1.86
C GLY A 21 3.63 -26.60 -3.30
N SER A 22 3.28 -27.48 -4.22
CA SER A 22 3.51 -27.31 -5.64
C SER A 22 2.20 -27.10 -6.38
N THR A 23 2.24 -26.26 -7.42
CA THR A 23 1.13 -26.03 -8.35
C THR A 23 1.68 -25.78 -9.77
N SER A 24 0.82 -25.86 -10.77
CA SER A 24 1.20 -25.54 -12.14
C SER A 24 1.49 -24.05 -12.32
N ILE A 25 2.46 -23.72 -13.16
CA ILE A 25 2.69 -22.34 -13.61
C ILE A 25 1.52 -21.94 -14.53
N PRO A 26 0.77 -20.89 -14.22
CA PRO A 26 -0.37 -20.48 -15.04
C PRO A 26 0.07 -19.79 -16.34
N ALA A 27 -0.74 -19.91 -17.39
CA ALA A 27 -0.57 -19.11 -18.60
C ALA A 27 -1.35 -17.79 -18.50
N PRO A 28 -0.79 -16.65 -18.98
CA PRO A 28 -1.48 -15.39 -18.98
C PRO A 28 -2.57 -15.34 -20.05
N GLY A 29 -3.76 -14.87 -19.67
CA GLY A 29 -4.87 -14.56 -20.56
C GLY A 29 -4.79 -13.16 -21.18
N PRO A 30 -5.84 -12.73 -21.91
CA PRO A 30 -5.90 -11.37 -22.44
C PRO A 30 -5.78 -10.30 -21.36
N GLY A 31 -4.93 -9.30 -21.58
CA GLY A 31 -4.68 -8.22 -20.61
C GLY A 31 -3.81 -8.60 -19.41
N GLU A 32 -3.34 -9.86 -19.33
CA GLU A 32 -2.54 -10.38 -18.23
C GLU A 32 -1.06 -10.50 -18.57
N LEU A 33 -0.24 -10.47 -17.53
CA LEU A 33 1.20 -10.78 -17.56
C LEU A 33 1.45 -11.98 -16.67
N LEU A 34 2.35 -12.89 -17.05
CA LEU A 34 2.96 -13.82 -16.14
C LEU A 34 4.26 -13.19 -15.61
N VAL A 35 4.34 -12.99 -14.31
CA VAL A 35 5.51 -12.44 -13.64
C VAL A 35 6.22 -13.54 -12.87
N LYS A 36 7.52 -13.73 -13.14
CA LYS A 36 8.42 -14.49 -12.26
C LYS A 36 8.74 -13.58 -11.06
N ASN A 37 8.21 -13.92 -9.91
CA ASN A 37 8.36 -13.11 -8.69
C ASN A 37 9.82 -13.15 -8.23
N GLY A 38 10.49 -12.00 -8.21
CA GLY A 38 11.81 -11.83 -7.61
C GLY A 38 11.71 -11.52 -6.13
N ALA A 39 10.69 -10.76 -5.73
CA ALA A 39 10.42 -10.41 -4.35
C ALA A 39 8.91 -10.25 -4.08
N ILE A 40 8.51 -10.56 -2.86
CA ILE A 40 7.14 -10.47 -2.34
C ILE A 40 7.19 -9.73 -1.02
N ALA A 41 6.32 -8.74 -0.80
CA ALA A 41 6.26 -8.06 0.48
C ALA A 41 5.00 -8.42 1.27
N LEU A 42 5.14 -8.48 2.59
CA LEU A 42 4.07 -8.88 3.51
C LEU A 42 3.25 -7.68 3.98
N ASN A 43 1.96 -7.91 4.18
CA ASN A 43 1.01 -6.91 4.63
C ASN A 43 0.24 -7.35 5.87
N PRO A 44 -0.20 -6.42 6.74
CA PRO A 44 -1.05 -6.78 7.88
C PRO A 44 -2.34 -7.50 7.46
N VAL A 45 -2.88 -7.22 6.27
CA VAL A 45 -4.08 -7.89 5.76
C VAL A 45 -3.87 -9.39 5.55
N ASP A 46 -2.67 -9.83 5.22
CA ASP A 46 -2.38 -11.24 4.94
C ASP A 46 -2.63 -12.13 6.17
N TRP A 47 -2.11 -11.75 7.35
CA TRP A 47 -2.39 -12.48 8.60
C TRP A 47 -3.84 -12.26 9.08
N LYS A 48 -4.45 -11.10 8.76
CA LYS A 48 -5.86 -10.83 9.10
C LYS A 48 -6.81 -11.73 8.31
N ILE A 49 -6.53 -12.00 7.03
CA ILE A 49 -7.29 -12.95 6.20
C ILE A 49 -7.30 -14.33 6.88
N GLN A 50 -6.15 -14.84 7.29
CA GLN A 50 -6.07 -16.11 8.02
C GLN A 50 -6.86 -16.06 9.35
N LYS A 51 -6.60 -15.03 10.16
CA LYS A 51 -7.14 -14.95 11.53
C LYS A 51 -8.65 -14.70 11.57
N TYR A 52 -9.18 -13.89 10.66
CA TYR A 52 -10.58 -13.46 10.67
C TYR A 52 -11.42 -14.11 9.57
N GLY A 53 -10.81 -14.86 8.66
CA GLY A 53 -11.51 -15.70 7.68
C GLY A 53 -12.38 -14.92 6.69
N PHE A 54 -11.91 -13.76 6.21
CA PHE A 54 -12.60 -12.94 5.20
C PHE A 54 -11.83 -12.96 3.85
N ALA A 55 -12.45 -12.42 2.79
CA ALA A 55 -11.93 -12.24 1.45
C ALA A 55 -11.61 -13.52 0.65
N ILE A 56 -11.57 -14.69 1.26
CA ILE A 56 -11.32 -15.98 0.61
C ILE A 56 -12.46 -16.95 0.91
N GLU A 57 -13.03 -17.51 -0.14
CA GLU A 57 -14.16 -18.46 -0.03
C GLU A 57 -13.77 -19.89 -0.43
N THR A 58 -12.72 -20.03 -1.27
CA THR A 58 -12.28 -21.33 -1.80
C THR A 58 -10.86 -21.65 -1.32
N PHE A 59 -10.67 -22.86 -0.79
CA PHE A 59 -9.41 -23.34 -0.24
C PHE A 59 -8.97 -24.68 -0.91
N PRO A 60 -7.67 -24.99 -0.96
CA PRO A 60 -6.56 -24.16 -0.52
C PRO A 60 -6.39 -22.91 -1.41
N ALA A 61 -5.93 -21.81 -0.82
CA ALA A 61 -5.80 -20.52 -1.49
C ALA A 61 -4.38 -19.96 -1.42
N ILE A 62 -3.95 -19.30 -2.50
CA ILE A 62 -2.71 -18.54 -2.53
C ILE A 62 -3.08 -17.06 -2.36
N ILE A 63 -2.55 -16.43 -1.30
CA ILE A 63 -2.80 -15.02 -1.00
C ILE A 63 -1.56 -14.15 -1.25
N GLY A 64 -1.54 -12.91 -0.74
CA GLY A 64 -0.46 -11.95 -0.92
C GLY A 64 -0.80 -10.89 -1.96
N LEU A 65 -0.47 -9.62 -1.65
CA LEU A 65 -0.91 -8.44 -2.40
C LEU A 65 0.23 -7.57 -2.94
N ASP A 66 1.48 -7.99 -2.75
CA ASP A 66 2.65 -7.22 -3.17
C ASP A 66 3.64 -8.10 -3.89
N LEU A 67 4.01 -7.75 -5.12
CA LEU A 67 5.09 -8.42 -5.84
C LEU A 67 5.89 -7.46 -6.71
N ALA A 68 7.15 -7.80 -6.91
CA ALA A 68 7.97 -7.31 -8.00
C ALA A 68 8.80 -8.46 -8.60
N GLY A 69 9.12 -8.37 -9.86
CA GLY A 69 9.83 -9.44 -10.54
C GLY A 69 10.11 -9.13 -12.00
N THR A 70 10.12 -10.17 -12.82
CA THR A 70 10.41 -10.08 -14.24
C THR A 70 9.27 -10.70 -15.06
N VAL A 71 8.83 -10.02 -16.10
CA VAL A 71 7.83 -10.56 -17.03
C VAL A 71 8.37 -11.80 -17.69
N GLU A 72 7.70 -12.93 -17.50
CA GLU A 72 8.04 -14.22 -18.12
C GLU A 72 7.25 -14.47 -19.40
N ALA A 73 5.97 -14.07 -19.42
CA ALA A 73 5.13 -14.15 -20.60
C ALA A 73 4.10 -13.02 -20.62
N VAL A 74 3.63 -12.67 -21.81
CA VAL A 74 2.68 -11.58 -22.06
C VAL A 74 1.44 -12.14 -22.71
N GLY A 75 0.27 -11.83 -22.16
CA GLY A 75 -1.02 -12.25 -22.68
C GLY A 75 -1.50 -11.45 -23.89
N GLY A 76 -2.54 -11.92 -24.53
CA GLY A 76 -3.09 -11.29 -25.74
C GLY A 76 -3.56 -9.84 -25.46
N GLY A 77 -3.34 -8.95 -26.43
CA GLY A 77 -3.77 -7.55 -26.37
C GLY A 77 -2.97 -6.63 -25.43
N VAL A 78 -1.98 -7.16 -24.72
CA VAL A 78 -1.10 -6.34 -23.87
C VAL A 78 -0.06 -5.63 -24.73
N THR A 79 0.05 -4.32 -24.55
CA THR A 79 1.08 -3.46 -25.14
C THR A 79 1.96 -2.84 -24.06
N GLY A 80 3.17 -2.41 -24.44
CA GLY A 80 4.09 -1.72 -23.51
C GLY A 80 4.94 -2.65 -22.63
N PHE A 81 4.66 -3.95 -22.57
CA PHE A 81 5.44 -4.94 -21.83
C PHE A 81 6.00 -6.05 -22.75
N ARG A 82 7.16 -6.59 -22.37
CA ARG A 82 7.79 -7.73 -23.03
C ARG A 82 8.47 -8.63 -22.01
N LYS A 83 8.73 -9.88 -22.39
CA LYS A 83 9.55 -10.81 -21.59
C LYS A 83 10.89 -10.15 -21.22
N GLY A 84 11.27 -10.26 -19.96
CA GLY A 84 12.48 -9.70 -19.40
C GLY A 84 12.30 -8.29 -18.78
N ASP A 85 11.17 -7.62 -18.97
CA ASP A 85 10.91 -6.33 -18.30
C ASP A 85 10.81 -6.54 -16.78
N ARG A 86 11.51 -5.70 -16.02
CA ARG A 86 11.40 -5.62 -14.56
C ARG A 86 10.11 -4.88 -14.22
N VAL A 87 9.28 -5.46 -13.36
CA VAL A 87 7.94 -4.93 -13.05
C VAL A 87 7.59 -5.02 -11.58
N VAL A 88 6.70 -4.14 -11.16
CA VAL A 88 5.99 -4.14 -9.88
C VAL A 88 4.50 -4.16 -10.16
N ALA A 89 3.74 -4.97 -9.43
CA ALA A 89 2.32 -5.14 -9.69
C ALA A 89 1.49 -5.25 -8.40
N SER A 90 0.22 -4.86 -8.50
CA SER A 90 -0.81 -5.13 -7.50
C SER A 90 -1.61 -6.36 -7.93
N PRO A 91 -1.34 -7.54 -7.36
CA PRO A 91 -2.13 -8.74 -7.64
C PRO A 91 -3.48 -8.70 -6.92
N THR A 92 -4.32 -9.70 -7.20
CA THR A 92 -5.59 -9.90 -6.50
C THR A 92 -5.54 -11.15 -5.63
N LEU A 93 -6.57 -11.37 -4.83
CA LEU A 93 -6.75 -12.62 -4.07
C LEU A 93 -7.53 -13.70 -4.86
N ARG A 94 -7.66 -13.52 -6.19
CA ARG A 94 -8.27 -14.54 -7.05
C ARG A 94 -7.29 -15.70 -7.30
N PRO A 95 -7.79 -16.89 -7.63
CA PRO A 95 -6.93 -18.00 -8.03
C PRO A 95 -5.90 -17.58 -9.11
N ARG A 96 -4.67 -18.04 -9.03
CA ARG A 96 -3.48 -17.73 -9.87
C ARG A 96 -2.90 -16.33 -9.68
N GLN A 97 -3.56 -15.42 -8.93
CA GLN A 97 -3.18 -14.01 -8.82
C GLN A 97 -2.63 -13.61 -7.45
N GLY A 98 -2.74 -14.43 -6.41
CA GLY A 98 -2.08 -14.18 -5.12
C GLY A 98 -0.56 -14.20 -5.25
N ALA A 99 0.15 -13.31 -4.54
CA ALA A 99 1.60 -13.15 -4.69
C ALA A 99 2.44 -14.26 -4.04
N PHE A 100 1.90 -15.03 -3.08
CA PHE A 100 2.68 -16.01 -2.30
C PHE A 100 3.03 -17.26 -3.11
N GLN A 101 3.67 -17.07 -4.27
CA GLN A 101 4.12 -18.11 -5.20
C GLN A 101 5.29 -17.62 -6.04
N GLN A 102 5.95 -18.53 -6.77
CA GLN A 102 7.11 -18.18 -7.59
C GLN A 102 6.75 -17.46 -8.89
N TYR A 103 5.57 -17.72 -9.45
CA TYR A 103 5.05 -17.07 -10.66
C TYR A 103 3.62 -16.64 -10.43
N THR A 104 3.28 -15.40 -10.75
CA THR A 104 1.96 -14.81 -10.49
C THR A 104 1.40 -14.20 -11.78
N ILE A 105 0.10 -14.36 -11.99
CA ILE A 105 -0.63 -13.60 -13.00
C ILE A 105 -0.93 -12.19 -12.45
N ALA A 106 -0.52 -11.18 -13.20
CA ALA A 106 -0.79 -9.78 -12.91
C ALA A 106 -1.56 -9.11 -14.06
N TRP A 107 -2.44 -8.16 -13.74
CA TRP A 107 -3.09 -7.35 -14.76
C TRP A 107 -2.13 -6.28 -15.28
N ALA A 108 -1.92 -6.20 -16.60
CA ALA A 108 -1.02 -5.20 -17.20
C ALA A 108 -1.37 -3.76 -16.80
N LYS A 109 -2.65 -3.43 -16.69
CA LYS A 109 -3.13 -2.10 -16.30
C LYS A 109 -2.83 -1.70 -14.83
N TYR A 110 -2.50 -2.67 -13.97
CA TYR A 110 -2.08 -2.45 -12.59
C TYR A 110 -0.64 -2.94 -12.35
N THR A 111 0.18 -2.82 -13.39
CA THR A 111 1.60 -3.15 -13.39
C THR A 111 2.40 -1.98 -13.91
N ALA A 112 3.51 -1.65 -13.26
CA ALA A 112 4.45 -0.63 -13.72
C ALA A 112 5.84 -1.21 -13.93
N LYS A 113 6.62 -0.65 -14.86
CA LYS A 113 8.03 -0.99 -15.00
C LYS A 113 8.84 -0.47 -13.82
N VAL A 114 9.84 -1.21 -13.41
CA VAL A 114 10.78 -0.83 -12.34
C VAL A 114 12.05 -0.26 -12.98
N PRO A 115 12.45 0.99 -12.66
CA PRO A 115 13.69 1.57 -13.18
C PRO A 115 14.91 0.85 -12.60
N GLN A 116 16.07 0.98 -13.28
CA GLN A 116 17.30 0.31 -12.86
C GLN A 116 17.84 0.80 -11.50
N SER A 117 17.49 2.03 -11.13
CA SER A 117 17.87 2.66 -9.85
C SER A 117 17.18 2.03 -8.63
N VAL A 118 16.08 1.27 -8.82
CA VAL A 118 15.30 0.64 -7.75
C VAL A 118 15.52 -0.88 -7.78
N SER A 119 15.87 -1.49 -6.65
CA SER A 119 15.99 -2.95 -6.57
C SER A 119 14.61 -3.63 -6.63
N ILE A 120 14.58 -4.93 -6.95
CA ILE A 120 13.32 -5.69 -7.00
C ILE A 120 12.69 -5.81 -5.59
N GLU A 121 13.52 -5.97 -4.58
CA GLU A 121 13.09 -6.05 -3.18
C GLU A 121 12.44 -4.75 -2.71
N GLN A 122 13.05 -3.62 -3.08
CA GLN A 122 12.49 -2.29 -2.82
C GLN A 122 11.18 -2.10 -3.59
N ALA A 123 11.14 -2.45 -4.88
CA ALA A 123 9.94 -2.32 -5.71
C ALA A 123 8.76 -3.14 -5.15
N ALA A 124 9.01 -4.36 -4.63
CA ALA A 124 7.97 -5.19 -4.01
C ALA A 124 7.31 -4.52 -2.80
N SER A 125 7.96 -3.56 -2.15
CA SER A 125 7.41 -2.85 -0.99
C SER A 125 6.36 -1.78 -1.34
N VAL A 126 6.12 -1.54 -2.64
CA VAL A 126 5.35 -0.38 -3.12
C VAL A 126 3.84 -0.63 -3.20
N PRO A 127 3.33 -1.72 -3.84
CA PRO A 127 1.96 -1.77 -4.36
C PRO A 127 0.86 -1.52 -3.33
N ALA A 128 0.74 -2.37 -2.29
CA ALA A 128 -0.35 -2.26 -1.32
C ALA A 128 -0.32 -0.94 -0.54
N GLY A 129 0.88 -0.46 -0.20
CA GLY A 129 1.05 0.81 0.52
C GLY A 129 0.60 2.00 -0.33
N ILE A 130 1.12 2.11 -1.55
CA ILE A 130 0.84 3.27 -2.40
C ILE A 130 -0.60 3.29 -2.92
N ILE A 131 -1.18 2.13 -3.29
CA ILE A 131 -2.58 2.11 -3.75
C ILE A 131 -3.55 2.44 -2.61
N THR A 132 -3.25 2.00 -1.37
CA THR A 132 -4.05 2.38 -0.20
C THR A 132 -4.01 3.89 0.02
N ALA A 133 -2.82 4.49 -0.04
CA ALA A 133 -2.65 5.94 0.08
C ALA A 133 -3.37 6.69 -1.05
N ALA A 134 -3.22 6.23 -2.29
CA ALA A 134 -3.82 6.87 -3.46
C ALA A 134 -5.35 6.79 -3.46
N VAL A 135 -5.93 5.61 -3.18
CA VAL A 135 -7.38 5.46 -3.07
C VAL A 135 -7.92 6.36 -1.96
N GLY A 136 -7.28 6.36 -0.79
CA GLY A 136 -7.72 7.20 0.32
C GLY A 136 -7.64 8.70 0.06
N LEU A 137 -6.69 9.17 -0.73
CA LEU A 137 -6.58 10.58 -1.09
C LEU A 137 -7.49 10.96 -2.26
N TYR A 138 -7.56 10.16 -3.32
CA TYR A 138 -8.07 10.60 -4.61
C TYR A 138 -9.39 9.97 -5.04
N GLN A 139 -9.82 8.83 -4.48
CA GLN A 139 -11.13 8.26 -4.79
C GLN A 139 -12.24 9.18 -4.27
N ALA A 140 -13.18 9.56 -5.16
CA ALA A 140 -14.10 10.67 -4.88
C ALA A 140 -15.37 10.25 -4.11
N GLU A 141 -15.85 9.01 -4.26
CA GLU A 141 -17.22 8.67 -3.84
C GLU A 141 -17.28 8.07 -2.43
N GLN A 142 -16.69 6.92 -2.21
CA GLN A 142 -16.91 6.12 -1.00
C GLN A 142 -15.67 5.97 -0.13
N ALA A 143 -14.49 5.76 -0.74
CA ALA A 143 -13.30 5.28 -0.05
C ALA A 143 -12.22 6.34 0.18
N GLY A 144 -12.37 7.56 -0.34
CA GLY A 144 -11.32 8.58 -0.29
C GLY A 144 -11.83 9.99 -0.03
N ALA A 145 -10.88 10.92 0.05
CA ALA A 145 -11.13 12.35 0.26
C ALA A 145 -11.58 13.09 -1.00
N GLY A 146 -11.53 12.46 -2.18
CA GLY A 146 -11.97 13.07 -3.43
C GLY A 146 -11.05 14.16 -3.96
N LEU A 147 -9.76 14.11 -3.64
CA LEU A 147 -8.79 15.04 -4.16
C LEU A 147 -8.49 14.76 -5.64
N THR A 148 -8.05 15.79 -6.38
CA THR A 148 -7.50 15.59 -7.73
C THR A 148 -6.11 15.01 -7.62
N ALA A 149 -5.85 13.92 -8.31
CA ALA A 149 -4.59 13.21 -8.23
C ALA A 149 -3.46 13.97 -8.97
N PRO A 150 -2.19 13.87 -8.52
CA PRO A 150 -1.07 14.59 -9.15
C PRO A 150 -0.79 14.16 -10.60
N TRP A 151 -1.26 13.00 -11.03
CA TRP A 151 -1.17 12.54 -12.43
C TRP A 151 -2.34 13.01 -13.31
N GLU A 152 -3.33 13.66 -12.73
CA GLU A 152 -4.43 14.27 -13.48
C GLU A 152 -4.11 15.72 -13.86
N GLN A 153 -4.77 16.21 -14.90
CA GLN A 153 -4.58 17.60 -15.33
C GLN A 153 -4.87 18.59 -14.19
N GLY A 154 -3.89 19.40 -13.85
CA GLY A 154 -3.97 20.40 -12.78
C GLY A 154 -3.98 19.82 -11.36
N GLY A 155 -3.63 18.54 -11.18
CA GLY A 155 -3.54 17.91 -9.87
C GLY A 155 -2.21 18.14 -9.16
N GLN A 156 -1.11 18.25 -9.91
CA GLN A 156 0.21 18.56 -9.34
C GLN A 156 0.18 19.95 -8.69
N ASP A 157 0.74 20.05 -7.47
CA ASP A 157 0.84 21.28 -6.67
C ASP A 157 -0.51 22.00 -6.40
N LYS A 158 -1.63 21.32 -6.63
CA LYS A 158 -2.98 21.91 -6.53
C LYS A 158 -3.31 22.39 -5.12
N TYR A 159 -2.82 21.72 -4.09
CA TYR A 159 -3.18 21.98 -2.69
C TYR A 159 -2.14 22.82 -1.95
N ASN A 160 -1.41 23.67 -2.66
CA ASN A 160 -0.40 24.56 -2.09
C ASN A 160 -0.99 25.40 -0.94
N LYS A 161 -0.23 25.51 0.17
CA LYS A 161 -0.61 26.23 1.42
C LYS A 161 -1.81 25.61 2.16
N ARG A 162 -2.20 24.37 1.84
CA ARG A 162 -3.20 23.63 2.61
C ARG A 162 -2.48 22.59 3.48
N PRO A 163 -2.74 22.54 4.80
CA PRO A 163 -2.12 21.55 5.66
C PRO A 163 -2.76 20.18 5.46
N ILE A 164 -1.96 19.12 5.70
CA ILE A 164 -2.44 17.75 5.85
C ILE A 164 -1.81 17.13 7.10
N LEU A 165 -2.60 16.37 7.86
CA LEU A 165 -2.12 15.57 8.98
C LEU A 165 -2.14 14.09 8.63
N VAL A 166 -1.02 13.40 8.85
CA VAL A 166 -0.84 11.98 8.61
C VAL A 166 -0.55 11.27 9.92
N LEU A 167 -1.54 10.60 10.49
CA LEU A 167 -1.35 9.79 11.67
C LEU A 167 -0.70 8.47 11.29
N GLY A 168 0.46 8.17 11.89
CA GLY A 168 1.25 6.97 11.57
C GLY A 168 2.13 7.08 10.32
N GLY A 169 2.81 8.21 10.14
CA GLY A 169 3.67 8.50 8.97
C GLY A 169 4.74 7.45 8.66
N ALA A 170 5.26 6.73 9.68
CA ALA A 170 6.26 5.68 9.50
C ALA A 170 5.67 4.30 9.11
N SER A 171 4.35 4.16 9.01
CA SER A 171 3.73 2.98 8.40
C SER A 171 3.95 2.99 6.88
N SER A 172 3.84 1.82 6.24
CA SER A 172 3.97 1.74 4.78
C SER A 172 3.00 2.68 4.05
N VAL A 173 1.75 2.71 4.48
CA VAL A 173 0.72 3.60 3.89
C VAL A 173 1.05 5.06 4.20
N GLY A 174 1.34 5.41 5.46
CA GLY A 174 1.63 6.78 5.87
C GLY A 174 2.82 7.40 5.13
N ALA A 175 3.86 6.60 4.87
CA ALA A 175 5.02 7.03 4.09
C ALA A 175 4.64 7.39 2.63
N TYR A 176 3.70 6.67 2.01
CA TYR A 176 3.19 7.02 0.68
C TYR A 176 2.19 8.18 0.72
N VAL A 177 1.38 8.31 1.78
CA VAL A 177 0.52 9.50 1.96
C VAL A 177 1.36 10.77 2.01
N ILE A 178 2.48 10.79 2.76
CA ILE A 178 3.40 11.93 2.82
C ILE A 178 3.93 12.28 1.42
N GLN A 179 4.37 11.30 0.64
CA GLN A 179 4.94 11.51 -0.68
C GLN A 179 3.89 11.98 -1.69
N LEU A 180 2.71 11.37 -1.70
CA LEU A 180 1.60 11.79 -2.56
C LEU A 180 1.07 13.18 -2.16
N ALA A 181 1.02 13.50 -0.88
CA ALA A 181 0.68 14.84 -0.39
C ALA A 181 1.69 15.90 -0.86
N LYS A 182 2.99 15.55 -0.85
CA LYS A 182 4.05 16.42 -1.40
C LYS A 182 3.84 16.67 -2.90
N LEU A 183 3.58 15.62 -3.70
CA LEU A 183 3.28 15.75 -5.14
C LEU A 183 2.02 16.58 -5.39
N SER A 184 1.04 16.49 -4.52
CA SER A 184 -0.20 17.28 -4.57
C SER A 184 -0.04 18.72 -4.06
N GLY A 185 1.15 19.09 -3.52
CA GLY A 185 1.48 20.44 -3.09
C GLY A 185 1.07 20.81 -1.67
N PHE A 186 0.63 19.85 -0.85
CA PHE A 186 0.26 20.17 0.55
C PHE A 186 1.43 20.77 1.32
N SER A 187 1.15 21.79 2.15
CA SER A 187 2.11 22.43 3.05
C SER A 187 1.38 23.20 4.15
N PRO A 188 1.69 22.93 5.45
CA PRO A 188 2.59 21.91 5.96
C PRO A 188 2.06 20.47 5.82
N ILE A 189 2.98 19.50 5.71
CA ILE A 189 2.71 18.05 5.83
C ILE A 189 3.16 17.63 7.22
N ILE A 190 2.23 17.42 8.12
CA ILE A 190 2.49 17.05 9.52
C ILE A 190 2.27 15.56 9.67
N ALA A 191 3.23 14.83 10.22
CA ALA A 191 3.12 13.41 10.44
C ALA A 191 3.35 13.03 11.90
N THR A 192 2.65 12.01 12.42
CA THR A 192 2.99 11.40 13.70
C THR A 192 3.81 10.13 13.51
N ALA A 193 4.89 9.99 14.26
CA ALA A 193 5.75 8.80 14.25
C ALA A 193 6.59 8.72 15.53
N SER A 194 7.31 7.60 15.71
CA SER A 194 8.39 7.56 16.71
C SER A 194 9.53 8.48 16.28
N PRO A 195 10.17 9.26 17.18
CA PRO A 195 11.21 10.26 16.85
C PRO A 195 12.37 9.74 16.02
N ARG A 196 12.74 8.46 16.19
CA ARG A 196 13.78 7.79 15.38
C ARG A 196 13.51 7.77 13.88
N HIS A 197 12.28 8.05 13.44
CA HIS A 197 11.90 8.08 12.02
C HIS A 197 11.84 9.50 11.45
N THR A 198 12.10 10.56 12.24
CA THR A 198 11.97 11.95 11.83
C THR A 198 12.74 12.24 10.54
N ALA A 199 14.05 12.03 10.51
CA ALA A 199 14.87 12.32 9.33
C ALA A 199 14.42 11.53 8.07
N TYR A 200 13.94 10.30 8.26
CA TYR A 200 13.37 9.52 7.15
C TYR A 200 12.10 10.14 6.60
N LEU A 201 11.16 10.51 7.45
CA LEU A 201 9.88 11.10 7.00
C LEU A 201 10.06 12.49 6.40
N GLU A 202 11.00 13.29 6.92
CA GLU A 202 11.39 14.56 6.33
C GLU A 202 11.99 14.37 4.92
N SER A 203 12.81 13.35 4.72
CA SER A 203 13.34 13.03 3.39
C SER A 203 12.25 12.64 2.38
N LEU A 204 11.12 12.09 2.85
CA LEU A 204 9.95 11.77 2.03
C LEU A 204 9.06 12.99 1.77
N GLY A 205 9.18 14.06 2.56
CA GLY A 205 8.43 15.30 2.36
C GLY A 205 7.60 15.77 3.55
N ALA A 206 7.67 15.10 4.70
CA ALA A 206 7.07 15.64 5.92
C ALA A 206 7.76 16.96 6.30
N THR A 207 6.99 18.00 6.59
CA THR A 207 7.56 19.28 7.07
C THR A 207 7.76 19.27 8.57
N ASN A 208 6.95 18.50 9.29
CA ASN A 208 7.00 18.36 10.73
C ASN A 208 6.67 16.91 11.12
N VAL A 209 7.46 16.35 12.04
CA VAL A 209 7.21 15.02 12.59
C VAL A 209 7.02 15.14 14.10
N LEU A 210 5.83 14.78 14.57
CA LEU A 210 5.44 14.83 15.98
C LEU A 210 5.57 13.44 16.61
N ASP A 211 5.99 13.39 17.87
CA ASP A 211 6.08 12.11 18.57
C ASP A 211 4.68 11.50 18.78
N ARG A 212 4.48 10.30 18.27
CA ARG A 212 3.23 9.55 18.40
C ARG A 212 2.87 9.17 19.85
N HIS A 213 3.79 9.32 20.79
CA HIS A 213 3.58 9.01 22.22
C HIS A 213 3.07 10.21 23.01
N LEU A 214 2.95 11.39 22.39
CA LEU A 214 2.26 12.52 22.99
C LEU A 214 0.80 12.16 23.23
N ASP A 215 0.26 12.60 24.36
CA ASP A 215 -1.18 12.54 24.59
C ASP A 215 -1.94 13.45 23.62
N ALA A 216 -3.25 13.28 23.53
CA ALA A 216 -4.08 13.99 22.57
C ALA A 216 -4.01 15.52 22.73
N ASP A 217 -3.96 16.03 23.95
CA ASP A 217 -3.95 17.48 24.21
C ASP A 217 -2.58 18.09 23.89
N ALA A 218 -1.48 17.41 24.23
CA ALA A 218 -0.14 17.80 23.84
C ALA A 218 0.02 17.79 22.31
N LEU A 219 -0.50 16.77 21.63
CA LEU A 219 -0.42 16.66 20.17
C LEU A 219 -1.24 17.78 19.49
N LYS A 220 -2.45 18.10 19.98
CA LYS A 220 -3.26 19.23 19.48
C LYS A 220 -2.53 20.56 19.66
N LYS A 221 -1.85 20.75 20.80
CA LYS A 221 -1.06 21.96 21.07
C LYS A 221 0.13 22.08 20.09
N GLU A 222 0.86 20.99 19.85
CA GLU A 222 1.97 20.99 18.89
C GLU A 222 1.46 21.28 17.47
N VAL A 223 0.40 20.61 17.02
CA VAL A 223 -0.24 20.88 15.73
C VAL A 223 -0.64 22.35 15.61
N ALA A 224 -1.27 22.92 16.65
CA ALA A 224 -1.69 24.32 16.69
C ALA A 224 -0.51 25.31 16.73
N SER A 225 0.70 24.89 17.13
CA SER A 225 1.91 25.71 17.04
C SER A 225 2.46 25.80 15.61
N ILE A 226 2.23 24.75 14.80
CA ILE A 226 2.70 24.67 13.41
C ILE A 226 1.76 25.41 12.45
N THR A 227 0.45 25.21 12.60
CA THR A 227 -0.54 25.85 11.72
C THR A 227 -1.83 26.21 12.44
N LYS A 228 -2.45 27.33 12.02
CA LYS A 228 -3.79 27.73 12.42
C LYS A 228 -4.82 27.45 11.32
N LEU A 229 -4.37 26.96 10.17
CA LEU A 229 -5.27 26.61 9.07
C LEU A 229 -6.02 25.31 9.40
N PRO A 230 -7.28 25.20 8.98
CA PRO A 230 -8.06 23.99 9.17
C PRO A 230 -7.53 22.83 8.36
N PHE A 231 -7.69 21.60 8.85
CA PHE A 231 -7.40 20.38 8.11
C PHE A 231 -8.65 19.94 7.34
N ASP A 232 -8.68 20.18 6.04
CA ASP A 232 -9.73 19.66 5.17
C ASP A 232 -9.57 18.15 4.93
N VAL A 233 -8.35 17.62 5.08
CA VAL A 233 -8.04 16.21 4.98
C VAL A 233 -7.09 15.79 6.09
N ILE A 234 -7.46 14.73 6.79
CA ILE A 234 -6.60 14.00 7.73
C ILE A 234 -6.56 12.53 7.28
N TYR A 235 -5.36 11.97 7.19
CA TYR A 235 -5.17 10.57 6.84
C TYR A 235 -4.67 9.78 8.05
N ASP A 236 -5.49 8.87 8.56
CA ASP A 236 -5.12 7.98 9.65
C ASP A 236 -4.69 6.60 9.11
N ALA A 237 -3.39 6.42 8.97
CA ALA A 237 -2.78 5.17 8.48
C ALA A 237 -2.62 4.11 9.59
N ILE A 238 -3.09 4.40 10.82
CA ILE A 238 -3.14 3.49 11.97
C ILE A 238 -4.57 3.01 12.20
N SER A 239 -5.50 3.95 12.30
CA SER A 239 -6.95 3.74 12.45
C SER A 239 -7.34 2.95 13.71
N GLU A 240 -6.57 3.11 14.79
CA GLU A 240 -6.96 2.65 16.11
C GLU A 240 -7.96 3.63 16.75
N PRO A 241 -8.76 3.23 17.76
CA PRO A 241 -9.80 4.08 18.33
C PRO A 241 -9.31 5.48 18.74
N ASP A 242 -8.14 5.58 19.37
CA ASP A 242 -7.58 6.84 19.84
C ASP A 242 -7.14 7.74 18.67
N THR A 243 -6.54 7.18 17.62
CA THR A 243 -6.11 7.96 16.44
C THR A 243 -7.30 8.39 15.60
N GLN A 244 -8.35 7.56 15.46
CA GLN A 244 -9.59 7.92 14.81
C GLN A 244 -10.26 9.11 15.53
N LYS A 245 -10.37 9.05 16.86
CA LYS A 245 -10.94 10.12 17.67
C LYS A 245 -10.15 11.42 17.52
N LEU A 246 -8.84 11.36 17.67
CA LEU A 246 -7.94 12.50 17.51
C LEU A 246 -8.07 13.14 16.12
N GLY A 247 -8.02 12.31 15.06
CA GLY A 247 -8.20 12.78 13.69
C GLY A 247 -9.55 13.46 13.48
N TYR A 248 -10.63 12.90 14.03
CA TYR A 248 -11.97 13.47 13.94
C TYR A 248 -12.08 14.82 14.68
N GLU A 249 -11.46 14.95 15.85
CA GLU A 249 -11.46 16.21 16.63
C GLU A 249 -10.68 17.34 15.94
N LEU A 250 -9.57 17.02 15.26
CA LEU A 250 -8.74 17.99 14.53
C LEU A 250 -9.28 18.33 13.13
N LEU A 251 -10.22 17.53 12.60
CA LEU A 251 -10.77 17.71 11.25
C LEU A 251 -11.66 18.96 11.20
N ALA A 252 -11.53 19.74 10.13
CA ALA A 252 -12.41 20.86 9.85
C ALA A 252 -13.84 20.40 9.52
N ASP A 253 -14.82 21.29 9.68
CA ASP A 253 -16.16 21.07 9.17
C ASP A 253 -16.11 20.84 7.65
N ASN A 254 -16.95 19.93 7.16
CA ASN A 254 -16.96 19.42 5.78
C ASN A 254 -15.67 18.71 5.32
N GLY A 255 -14.68 18.53 6.19
CA GLY A 255 -13.45 17.81 5.89
C GLY A 255 -13.63 16.29 5.78
N ALA A 256 -12.57 15.60 5.34
CA ALA A 256 -12.51 14.16 5.21
C ALA A 256 -11.43 13.53 6.10
N LEU A 257 -11.83 12.63 7.00
CA LEU A 257 -10.95 11.72 7.72
C LEU A 257 -10.89 10.39 6.99
N VAL A 258 -9.72 10.04 6.49
CA VAL A 258 -9.48 8.78 5.78
C VAL A 258 -8.87 7.76 6.74
N LEU A 259 -9.47 6.59 6.82
CA LEU A 259 -9.09 5.48 7.69
C LEU A 259 -8.64 4.26 6.85
N THR A 260 -7.68 3.49 7.35
CA THR A 260 -7.25 2.21 6.77
C THR A 260 -7.94 0.98 7.38
N LEU A 261 -8.75 1.20 8.42
CA LEU A 261 -9.61 0.20 9.06
C LEU A 261 -11.06 0.73 9.13
N PRO A 262 -12.03 -0.12 9.43
CA PRO A 262 -13.41 0.31 9.64
C PRO A 262 -13.51 1.40 10.71
N SER A 263 -14.42 2.34 10.52
CA SER A 263 -14.69 3.39 11.51
C SER A 263 -15.30 2.81 12.77
N GLY A 264 -14.74 3.16 13.92
CA GLY A 264 -15.33 2.97 15.25
C GLY A 264 -16.00 4.25 15.80
N LEU A 265 -16.01 5.33 15.01
CA LEU A 265 -16.64 6.59 15.38
C LEU A 265 -18.17 6.45 15.25
N GLY A 266 -18.90 7.11 16.15
CA GLY A 266 -20.36 7.20 16.11
C GLY A 266 -20.87 8.15 15.01
N GLU A 267 -22.02 8.78 15.24
CA GLU A 267 -22.58 9.76 14.32
C GLU A 267 -21.64 10.95 14.11
N THR A 268 -21.52 11.38 12.86
CA THR A 268 -20.67 12.51 12.48
C THR A 268 -21.46 13.80 12.48
N THR A 269 -20.80 14.90 12.87
CA THR A 269 -21.37 16.26 12.92
C THR A 269 -20.56 17.22 12.05
N GLY A 270 -21.05 18.44 11.82
CA GLY A 270 -20.31 19.47 11.09
C GLY A 270 -20.06 19.12 9.61
N GLY A 271 -20.83 18.22 9.02
CA GLY A 271 -20.61 17.76 7.63
C GLY A 271 -19.33 16.96 7.43
N LYS A 272 -18.63 16.59 8.51
CA LYS A 272 -17.38 15.81 8.47
C LYS A 272 -17.63 14.45 7.85
N LYS A 273 -16.73 14.02 6.96
CA LYS A 273 -16.81 12.75 6.24
C LYS A 273 -15.78 11.79 6.81
N VAL A 274 -16.19 10.60 7.21
CA VAL A 274 -15.29 9.52 7.62
C VAL A 274 -15.28 8.47 6.52
N LYS A 275 -14.11 8.17 5.96
CA LYS A 275 -13.90 7.31 4.81
C LYS A 275 -13.02 6.15 5.17
N SER A 276 -13.50 4.92 5.05
CA SER A 276 -12.66 3.72 5.21
C SER A 276 -12.16 3.27 3.84
N THR A 277 -10.85 3.41 3.62
CA THR A 277 -10.23 3.08 2.33
C THR A 277 -9.95 1.59 2.22
N LEU A 278 -10.15 1.04 1.03
CA LEU A 278 -9.74 -0.30 0.66
C LEU A 278 -8.58 -0.21 -0.35
N GLY A 279 -7.40 -0.62 0.08
CA GLY A 279 -6.17 -0.55 -0.70
C GLY A 279 -6.08 -1.56 -1.84
N SER A 280 -6.96 -1.40 -2.82
CA SER A 280 -7.03 -2.25 -4.00
C SER A 280 -7.54 -1.44 -5.19
N PRO A 281 -6.96 -1.62 -6.41
CA PRO A 281 -7.44 -0.95 -7.61
C PRO A 281 -8.65 -1.63 -8.25
N PHE A 282 -9.09 -2.79 -7.73
CA PHE A 282 -10.09 -3.64 -8.39
C PHE A 282 -11.56 -3.32 -8.04
N PRO A 283 -11.92 -2.83 -6.85
CA PRO A 283 -13.30 -2.48 -6.54
C PRO A 283 -13.83 -1.38 -7.44
N PRO A 284 -15.13 -1.37 -7.77
CA PRO A 284 -15.78 -0.28 -8.51
C PRO A 284 -15.47 1.08 -7.90
N GLY A 285 -15.09 2.04 -8.74
CA GLY A 285 -14.69 3.39 -8.34
C GLY A 285 -13.22 3.56 -8.00
N ASN A 286 -12.46 2.47 -7.79
CA ASN A 286 -11.02 2.54 -7.56
C ASN A 286 -10.19 2.39 -8.84
N GLU A 287 -10.79 1.85 -9.92
CA GLU A 287 -10.09 1.52 -11.16
C GLU A 287 -9.38 2.74 -11.75
N HIS A 288 -10.07 3.89 -11.80
CA HIS A 288 -9.50 5.13 -12.36
C HIS A 288 -8.25 5.58 -11.58
N VAL A 289 -8.30 5.53 -10.24
CA VAL A 289 -7.15 5.85 -9.38
C VAL A 289 -6.01 4.86 -9.62
N GLY A 290 -6.34 3.57 -9.70
CA GLY A 290 -5.35 2.52 -9.94
C GLY A 290 -4.67 2.66 -11.31
N GLU A 291 -5.43 2.81 -12.38
CA GLU A 291 -4.90 2.96 -13.74
C GLU A 291 -4.00 4.19 -13.87
N GLY A 292 -4.43 5.34 -13.36
CA GLY A 292 -3.64 6.58 -13.38
C GLY A 292 -2.35 6.47 -12.56
N LEU A 293 -2.43 5.88 -11.36
CA LEU A 293 -1.28 5.64 -10.50
C LEU A 293 -0.24 4.74 -11.20
N TYR A 294 -0.64 3.55 -11.69
CA TYR A 294 0.29 2.59 -12.28
C TYR A 294 0.87 3.09 -13.61
N ALA A 295 0.11 3.86 -14.39
CA ALA A 295 0.63 4.53 -15.60
C ALA A 295 1.74 5.54 -15.29
N SER A 296 1.68 6.20 -14.13
CA SER A 296 2.64 7.24 -13.71
C SER A 296 3.77 6.70 -12.84
N LEU A 297 3.61 5.52 -12.24
CA LEU A 297 4.48 5.00 -11.18
C LEU A 297 5.93 4.81 -11.63
N HIS A 298 6.17 4.36 -12.88
CA HIS A 298 7.53 4.24 -13.42
C HIS A 298 8.27 5.58 -13.35
N GLY A 299 7.66 6.66 -13.84
CA GLY A 299 8.26 7.99 -13.84
C GLY A 299 8.51 8.53 -12.43
N TYR A 300 7.60 8.28 -11.50
CA TYR A 300 7.78 8.66 -10.11
C TYR A 300 8.91 7.90 -9.41
N LEU A 301 9.07 6.61 -9.69
CA LEU A 301 10.17 5.81 -9.15
C LEU A 301 11.52 6.19 -9.78
N ASP A 302 11.53 6.48 -11.08
CA ASP A 302 12.76 6.84 -11.83
C ASP A 302 13.32 8.18 -11.39
N THR A 303 12.47 9.17 -11.17
CA THR A 303 12.84 10.50 -10.67
C THR A 303 13.07 10.56 -9.16
N GLY A 304 12.72 9.51 -8.42
CA GLY A 304 12.73 9.52 -6.95
C GLY A 304 11.62 10.37 -6.31
N ALA A 305 10.65 10.83 -7.09
CA ALA A 305 9.46 11.54 -6.57
C ALA A 305 8.60 10.64 -5.67
N ILE A 306 8.59 9.35 -5.95
CA ILE A 306 8.15 8.28 -5.04
C ILE A 306 9.34 7.36 -4.76
N GLN A 307 9.66 7.21 -3.48
CA GLN A 307 10.69 6.31 -2.98
C GLN A 307 10.02 5.07 -2.38
N PRO A 308 10.51 3.85 -2.68
CA PRO A 308 10.04 2.64 -2.02
C PRO A 308 10.24 2.67 -0.50
N ASN A 309 9.48 1.87 0.23
CA ASN A 309 9.73 1.69 1.66
C ASN A 309 11.12 1.08 1.90
N ARG A 310 11.69 1.33 3.08
CA ARG A 310 12.83 0.56 3.56
C ARG A 310 12.40 -0.90 3.75
N VAL A 311 13.24 -1.84 3.35
CA VAL A 311 12.93 -3.27 3.37
C VAL A 311 13.82 -4.04 4.33
N GLU A 312 13.28 -5.11 4.89
CA GLU A 312 13.99 -6.15 5.61
C GLU A 312 13.70 -7.48 4.92
N ILE A 313 14.74 -8.17 4.44
CA ILE A 313 14.61 -9.44 3.74
C ILE A 313 14.59 -10.57 4.76
N LEU A 314 13.56 -11.40 4.69
CA LEU A 314 13.41 -12.59 5.52
C LEU A 314 13.98 -13.80 4.79
N ALA A 315 14.70 -14.66 5.50
CA ALA A 315 15.24 -15.89 4.97
C ALA A 315 14.16 -16.98 4.78
N GLY A 316 14.45 -18.00 3.96
CA GLY A 316 13.61 -19.19 3.80
C GLY A 316 12.54 -19.10 2.71
N GLY A 317 12.66 -18.14 1.80
CA GLY A 317 11.75 -18.01 0.66
C GLY A 317 10.29 -17.95 1.09
N LEU A 318 9.40 -18.70 0.43
CA LEU A 318 7.97 -18.78 0.78
C LEU A 318 7.73 -19.33 2.19
N GLY A 319 8.59 -20.22 2.69
CA GLY A 319 8.51 -20.73 4.06
C GLY A 319 8.72 -19.65 5.14
N GLY A 320 9.51 -18.62 4.84
CA GLY A 320 9.77 -17.50 5.73
C GLY A 320 8.57 -16.56 5.94
N ILE A 321 7.55 -16.63 5.06
CA ILE A 321 6.35 -15.80 5.13
C ILE A 321 5.63 -15.98 6.46
N VAL A 322 5.44 -17.20 6.93
CA VAL A 322 4.67 -17.48 8.16
C VAL A 322 5.26 -16.76 9.37
N ALA A 323 6.57 -16.90 9.58
CA ALA A 323 7.26 -16.19 10.66
C ALA A 323 7.19 -14.65 10.48
N GLY A 324 7.25 -14.18 9.24
CA GLY A 324 7.06 -12.76 8.91
C GLY A 324 5.66 -12.25 9.27
N LEU A 325 4.60 -13.02 8.97
CA LEU A 325 3.21 -12.69 9.32
C LEU A 325 3.01 -12.66 10.84
N ASP A 326 3.65 -13.57 11.59
CA ASP A 326 3.64 -13.55 13.05
C ASP A 326 4.30 -12.27 13.60
N ARG A 327 5.44 -11.86 13.05
CA ARG A 327 6.10 -10.59 13.43
C ARG A 327 5.21 -9.38 13.16
N LEU A 328 4.47 -9.36 12.02
CA LEU A 328 3.49 -8.31 11.71
C LEU A 328 2.35 -8.29 12.71
N ARG A 329 1.81 -9.47 13.08
CA ARG A 329 0.72 -9.61 14.05
C ARG A 329 1.12 -9.13 15.45
N GLU A 330 2.37 -9.38 15.85
CA GLU A 330 2.93 -9.02 17.14
C GLU A 330 3.49 -7.57 17.20
N GLY A 331 3.44 -6.84 16.08
CA GLY A 331 3.99 -5.49 16.01
C GLY A 331 5.52 -5.41 16.12
N LYS A 332 6.22 -6.52 15.88
CA LYS A 332 7.70 -6.63 15.99
C LYS A 332 8.41 -6.14 14.71
N PHE A 333 8.01 -4.98 14.22
CA PHE A 333 8.64 -4.29 13.09
C PHE A 333 8.40 -2.78 13.22
N SER A 334 9.22 -1.96 12.57
CA SER A 334 9.00 -0.52 12.64
C SER A 334 9.69 0.23 11.50
N GLY A 335 8.90 0.92 10.67
CA GLY A 335 9.38 1.74 9.55
C GLY A 335 10.13 0.95 8.48
N VAL A 336 9.85 -0.33 8.36
CA VAL A 336 10.36 -1.24 7.32
C VAL A 336 9.22 -2.11 6.78
N LYS A 337 9.38 -2.60 5.57
CA LYS A 337 8.51 -3.59 4.94
C LYS A 337 9.22 -4.95 4.94
N LEU A 338 8.56 -6.00 5.41
CA LEU A 338 9.10 -7.36 5.39
C LEU A 338 8.95 -7.94 3.99
N VAL A 339 10.03 -8.49 3.45
CA VAL A 339 10.12 -9.01 2.08
C VAL A 339 10.71 -10.40 2.09
N VAL A 340 10.21 -11.29 1.23
CA VAL A 340 10.79 -12.61 0.97
C VAL A 340 11.19 -12.75 -0.49
N LEU A 341 12.16 -13.60 -0.78
CA LEU A 341 12.59 -13.96 -2.12
C LEU A 341 12.03 -15.35 -2.47
N PRO A 342 10.91 -15.43 -3.23
CA PRO A 342 10.20 -16.70 -3.43
C PRO A 342 11.00 -17.71 -4.24
N GLN A 343 12.01 -17.27 -4.99
CA GLN A 343 12.89 -18.15 -5.75
C GLN A 343 13.88 -18.92 -4.85
N ASP A 344 14.08 -18.47 -3.60
CA ASP A 344 14.95 -19.12 -2.61
C ASP A 344 14.20 -20.23 -1.83
N THR A 345 13.03 -20.63 -2.32
CA THR A 345 12.25 -21.73 -1.71
C THR A 345 12.75 -23.07 -2.20
N ASP A 346 13.13 -23.94 -1.28
CA ASP A 346 13.56 -25.31 -1.54
C ASP A 346 12.46 -26.21 -2.13
#